data_08be0393bd70122d53f73c1cc9c34028
#
_entry.id   08be0393bd70122d53f73c1cc9c34028
#
_cell.length_a   1.000
_cell.length_b   1.000
_cell.length_c   1.000
_cell.angle_alpha   90.00
_cell.angle_beta   90.00
_cell.angle_gamma   90.00
#
_symmetry.space_group_name_H-M   'P 1'
#
loop_
_entity.id
_entity.type
_entity.pdbx_description
1 polymer ?
#
loop_
_entity_poly.entity_id
_entity_poly.type
_entity_poly.pdbx_seq_one_letter_code
_entity_poly.pdbx_strand_id
1 'polypeptide(L)'
;MMNEFNTDWMSASLWLFCPVNFFTTPLNLFTKKVLDMRTDMFQQILNDLNSSSADVEASALISTDGLMIASALPAGIDEDRVGAMSAALLSLGDRAGRELARGSIERVMVQGEKGYVIMSASGTEAVLTILTKPNAKLGLVFLDMKRAAEALSKLI
;
A
#
# COMPACT_ATOMS: atom_id res chain seq x y z
N MET A 1 64.39 -0.28 44.49
CA MET A 1 63.57 0.26 45.56
C MET A 1 62.33 0.83 44.82
N MET A 2 61.38 0.01 44.62
CA MET A 2 60.12 -0.18 45.34
C MET A 2 59.41 1.13 45.56
N ASN A 3 58.28 1.35 44.83
CA ASN A 3 56.98 1.13 45.43
C ASN A 3 55.86 1.54 44.48
N GLU A 4 55.05 0.62 44.33
CA GLU A 4 53.61 0.50 44.65
C GLU A 4 52.71 1.34 43.76
N PHE A 5 52.28 0.67 42.73
CA PHE A 5 51.06 0.97 42.00
C PHE A 5 49.86 0.66 42.91
N ASN A 6 49.17 1.68 43.38
CA ASN A 6 47.84 1.53 43.95
C ASN A 6 46.80 1.72 42.82
N THR A 7 46.25 0.65 42.38
CA THR A 7 45.17 0.60 41.40
C THR A 7 43.85 0.58 42.14
N ASP A 8 43.28 1.74 42.37
CA ASP A 8 41.87 1.85 42.83
C ASP A 8 40.93 1.65 41.62
N TRP A 9 40.53 0.41 41.43
CA TRP A 9 39.50 -0.01 40.48
C TRP A 9 38.08 0.05 41.09
N MET A 10 37.80 0.99 41.99
CA MET A 10 36.53 1.11 42.67
C MET A 10 35.77 2.37 42.30
N SER A 11 35.38 2.50 41.03
CA SER A 11 34.29 3.42 40.66
C SER A 11 33.67 3.12 39.30
N ALA A 12 33.76 1.86 38.84
CA ALA A 12 33.09 1.43 37.59
C ALA A 12 31.64 0.95 37.81
N SER A 13 31.04 1.21 38.97
CA SER A 13 29.68 0.75 39.28
C SER A 13 28.60 1.82 39.23
N LEU A 14 28.88 2.99 38.65
CA LEU A 14 27.86 4.06 38.57
C LEU A 14 27.28 4.28 37.18
N TRP A 15 27.59 3.41 36.19
CA TRP A 15 27.05 3.52 34.83
C TRP A 15 25.94 2.51 34.52
N LEU A 16 25.47 1.74 35.52
CA LEU A 16 24.49 0.69 35.31
C LEU A 16 23.08 1.08 35.72
N PHE A 17 22.80 2.34 36.00
CA PHE A 17 21.44 2.80 36.34
C PHE A 17 21.03 4.02 35.50
N CYS A 18 21.21 3.94 34.19
CA CYS A 18 20.45 4.79 33.31
C CYS A 18 19.22 3.98 32.86
N PRO A 19 18.01 4.31 33.30
CA PRO A 19 16.83 3.61 32.81
C PRO A 19 16.62 4.03 31.36
N VAL A 20 17.03 3.16 30.42
CA VAL A 20 16.78 3.27 28.98
C VAL A 20 15.28 3.21 28.62
N ASN A 21 14.40 3.50 29.56
CA ASN A 21 12.96 3.43 29.40
C ASN A 21 12.25 4.79 29.23
N PHE A 22 12.98 5.88 29.03
CA PHE A 22 12.32 7.19 28.93
C PHE A 22 12.04 7.67 27.51
N PHE A 23 12.44 6.90 26.47
CA PHE A 23 12.31 7.37 25.07
C PHE A 23 11.39 6.52 24.18
N THR A 24 10.67 5.56 24.71
CA THR A 24 9.95 4.58 23.87
C THR A 24 8.42 4.66 23.92
N THR A 25 7.78 5.64 24.57
CA THR A 25 6.35 5.47 24.78
C THR A 25 5.37 6.49 24.23
N PRO A 26 5.64 7.76 23.94
CA PRO A 26 4.59 8.60 23.34
C PRO A 26 4.66 8.70 21.81
N LEU A 27 5.86 8.63 21.20
CA LEU A 27 5.99 8.83 19.75
C LEU A 27 5.46 7.65 18.94
N ASN A 28 5.64 6.44 19.46
CA ASN A 28 5.24 5.20 18.77
C ASN A 28 3.71 5.00 18.79
N LEU A 29 3.03 5.42 19.84
CA LEU A 29 1.57 5.28 19.96
C LEU A 29 0.83 6.29 19.06
N PHE A 30 1.35 7.50 18.94
CA PHE A 30 0.77 8.53 18.09
C PHE A 30 0.98 8.21 16.60
N THR A 31 2.18 7.76 16.21
CA THR A 31 2.49 7.35 14.82
C THR A 31 1.68 6.13 14.42
N LYS A 32 1.52 5.15 15.30
CA LYS A 32 0.69 3.97 15.05
C LYS A 32 -0.77 4.34 14.85
N LYS A 33 -1.32 5.21 15.69
CA LYS A 33 -2.72 5.66 15.59
C LYS A 33 -2.99 6.44 14.30
N VAL A 34 -2.05 7.28 13.84
CA VAL A 34 -2.17 8.01 12.58
C VAL A 34 -2.10 7.04 11.39
N LEU A 35 -1.23 6.03 11.46
CA LEU A 35 -1.10 5.02 10.41
C LEU A 35 -2.36 4.15 10.33
N ASP A 36 -2.89 3.71 11.46
CA ASP A 36 -4.15 2.94 11.54
C ASP A 36 -5.32 3.74 10.96
N MET A 37 -5.42 5.04 11.28
CA MET A 37 -6.47 5.92 10.76
C MET A 37 -6.41 6.11 9.23
N ARG A 38 -5.20 6.15 8.64
CA ARG A 38 -5.04 6.23 7.18
C ARG A 38 -5.45 4.94 6.49
N THR A 39 -5.08 3.80 7.06
CA THR A 39 -5.48 2.48 6.55
C THR A 39 -7.00 2.31 6.58
N ASP A 40 -7.65 2.75 7.65
CA ASP A 40 -9.11 2.73 7.77
C ASP A 40 -9.79 3.58 6.67
N MET A 41 -9.24 4.75 6.35
CA MET A 41 -9.76 5.61 5.27
C MET A 41 -9.61 4.96 3.90
N PHE A 42 -8.47 4.31 3.62
CA PHE A 42 -8.28 3.56 2.38
C PHE A 42 -9.29 2.42 2.28
N GLN A 43 -9.47 1.67 3.37
CA GLN A 43 -10.42 0.58 3.43
C GLN A 43 -11.87 1.03 3.17
N GLN A 44 -12.27 2.19 3.71
CA GLN A 44 -13.58 2.77 3.46
C GLN A 44 -13.79 3.10 1.99
N ILE A 45 -12.83 3.77 1.34
CA ILE A 45 -12.93 4.11 -0.08
C ILE A 45 -13.04 2.86 -0.96
N LEU A 46 -12.29 1.79 -0.65
CA LEU A 46 -12.38 0.52 -1.38
C LEU A 46 -13.74 -0.16 -1.17
N ASN A 47 -14.26 -0.17 0.05
CA ASN A 47 -15.57 -0.72 0.36
C ASN A 47 -16.69 0.09 -0.32
N ASP A 48 -16.58 1.40 -0.35
CA ASP A 48 -17.52 2.28 -1.05
C ASP A 48 -17.50 2.01 -2.56
N LEU A 49 -16.32 1.83 -3.14
CA LEU A 49 -16.14 1.45 -4.55
C LEU A 49 -16.83 0.12 -4.87
N ASN A 50 -16.58 -0.91 -4.05
CA ASN A 50 -17.21 -2.23 -4.22
C ASN A 50 -18.73 -2.19 -4.04
N SER A 51 -19.23 -1.29 -3.20
CA SER A 51 -20.67 -1.14 -2.92
C SER A 51 -21.39 -0.29 -3.95
N SER A 52 -20.71 0.71 -4.52
CA SER A 52 -21.31 1.66 -5.48
C SER A 52 -21.56 1.02 -6.85
N SER A 53 -20.78 0.01 -7.21
CA SER A 53 -20.87 -0.66 -8.50
C SER A 53 -21.10 -2.15 -8.32
N ALA A 54 -22.29 -2.62 -8.72
CA ALA A 54 -22.62 -4.05 -8.69
C ALA A 54 -21.74 -4.90 -9.62
N ASP A 55 -20.98 -4.28 -10.48
CA ASP A 55 -20.10 -4.90 -11.46
C ASP A 55 -18.68 -5.12 -10.90
N VAL A 56 -18.29 -4.42 -9.81
CA VAL A 56 -17.01 -4.60 -9.12
C VAL A 56 -17.16 -5.72 -8.08
N GLU A 57 -16.28 -6.70 -8.15
CA GLU A 57 -16.25 -7.84 -7.23
C GLU A 57 -15.26 -7.64 -6.10
N ALA A 58 -14.17 -6.93 -6.40
CA ALA A 58 -13.09 -6.73 -5.45
C ALA A 58 -12.24 -5.53 -5.84
N SER A 59 -11.59 -4.93 -4.85
CA SER A 59 -10.64 -3.83 -5.06
C SER A 59 -9.47 -3.92 -4.11
N ALA A 60 -8.32 -3.41 -4.54
CA ALA A 60 -7.09 -3.37 -3.74
C ALA A 60 -6.28 -2.12 -4.08
N LEU A 61 -5.67 -1.53 -3.07
CA LEU A 61 -4.68 -0.47 -3.19
C LEU A 61 -3.30 -1.05 -2.89
N ILE A 62 -2.39 -0.89 -3.82
CA ILE A 62 -1.08 -1.55 -3.83
C ILE A 62 -0.02 -0.47 -4.06
N SER A 63 1.13 -0.57 -3.43
CA SER A 63 2.25 0.31 -3.75
C SER A 63 2.87 -0.05 -5.12
N THR A 64 3.61 0.86 -5.72
CA THR A 64 4.35 0.59 -6.97
C THR A 64 5.36 -0.55 -6.84
N ASP A 65 5.80 -0.85 -5.61
CA ASP A 65 6.68 -1.98 -5.28
C ASP A 65 5.95 -3.32 -5.12
N GLY A 66 4.61 -3.32 -5.23
CA GLY A 66 3.79 -4.52 -5.14
C GLY A 66 3.34 -4.89 -3.72
N LEU A 67 3.55 -4.02 -2.73
CA LEU A 67 3.09 -4.24 -1.36
C LEU A 67 1.62 -3.81 -1.21
N MET A 68 0.82 -4.65 -0.57
CA MET A 68 -0.58 -4.35 -0.27
C MET A 68 -0.68 -3.23 0.77
N ILE A 69 -1.40 -2.16 0.44
CA ILE A 69 -1.68 -1.03 1.34
C ILE A 69 -3.05 -1.23 2.01
N ALA A 70 -4.05 -1.56 1.23
CA ALA A 70 -5.40 -1.87 1.69
C ALA A 70 -6.10 -2.79 0.68
N SER A 71 -6.97 -3.67 1.14
CA SER A 71 -7.68 -4.62 0.28
C SER A 71 -9.13 -4.79 0.68
N ALA A 72 -10.00 -4.95 -0.30
CA ALA A 72 -11.37 -5.38 -0.17
C ALA A 72 -11.60 -6.56 -1.12
N LEU A 73 -10.82 -7.63 -0.89
CA LEU A 73 -10.79 -8.87 -1.66
C LEU A 73 -11.66 -9.94 -1.00
N PRO A 74 -12.32 -10.82 -1.76
CA PRO A 74 -13.02 -11.96 -1.21
C PRO A 74 -12.04 -12.98 -0.60
N ALA A 75 -12.52 -13.74 0.38
CA ALA A 75 -11.73 -14.77 1.05
C ALA A 75 -11.20 -15.82 0.03
N GLY A 76 -9.93 -16.16 0.16
CA GLY A 76 -9.23 -17.13 -0.69
C GLY A 76 -8.41 -16.56 -1.83
N ILE A 77 -8.42 -15.24 -2.02
CA ILE A 77 -7.47 -14.57 -2.91
C ILE A 77 -6.21 -14.21 -2.11
N ASP A 78 -5.06 -14.58 -2.64
CA ASP A 78 -3.75 -14.26 -2.08
C ASP A 78 -3.40 -12.79 -2.38
N GLU A 79 -3.37 -11.97 -1.34
CA GLU A 79 -3.13 -10.53 -1.43
C GLU A 79 -1.74 -10.19 -1.96
N ASP A 80 -0.71 -10.90 -1.51
CA ASP A 80 0.67 -10.68 -1.95
C ASP A 80 0.82 -10.97 -3.45
N ARG A 81 0.14 -12.01 -3.91
CA ARG A 81 0.11 -12.38 -5.31
C ARG A 81 -0.59 -11.33 -6.16
N VAL A 82 -1.73 -10.83 -5.71
CA VAL A 82 -2.45 -9.72 -6.39
C VAL A 82 -1.58 -8.49 -6.44
N GLY A 83 -0.91 -8.14 -5.34
CA GLY A 83 0.00 -7.01 -5.25
C GLY A 83 1.13 -7.08 -6.27
N ALA A 84 1.91 -8.16 -6.23
CA ALA A 84 3.06 -8.35 -7.11
C ALA A 84 2.67 -8.37 -8.60
N MET A 85 1.57 -9.06 -8.95
CA MET A 85 1.10 -9.13 -10.34
C MET A 85 0.60 -7.78 -10.86
N SER A 86 -0.12 -7.02 -10.04
CA SER A 86 -0.65 -5.72 -10.43
C SER A 86 0.45 -4.69 -10.66
N ALA A 87 1.43 -4.62 -9.77
CA ALA A 87 2.59 -3.74 -9.92
C ALA A 87 3.40 -4.09 -11.17
N ALA A 88 3.65 -5.37 -11.42
CA ALA A 88 4.38 -5.84 -12.60
C ALA A 88 3.65 -5.49 -13.91
N LEU A 89 2.34 -5.71 -13.97
CA LEU A 89 1.54 -5.43 -15.17
C LEU A 89 1.44 -3.92 -15.45
N LEU A 90 1.28 -3.09 -14.41
CA LEU A 90 1.26 -1.65 -14.59
C LEU A 90 2.61 -1.13 -15.07
N SER A 91 3.71 -1.60 -14.47
CA SER A 91 5.08 -1.24 -14.88
C SER A 91 5.37 -1.63 -16.34
N LEU A 92 4.95 -2.84 -16.74
CA LEU A 92 5.08 -3.30 -18.13
C LEU A 92 4.21 -2.47 -19.10
N GLY A 93 2.99 -2.14 -18.67
CA GLY A 93 2.08 -1.27 -19.44
C GLY A 93 2.66 0.12 -19.64
N ASP A 94 3.22 0.73 -18.60
CA ASP A 94 3.86 2.04 -18.68
C ASP A 94 5.09 2.03 -19.62
N ARG A 95 5.90 0.98 -19.53
CA ARG A 95 7.01 0.77 -20.47
C ARG A 95 6.52 0.63 -21.91
N ALA A 96 5.49 -0.16 -22.16
CA ALA A 96 4.90 -0.31 -23.48
C ALA A 96 4.34 1.02 -24.01
N GLY A 97 3.67 1.80 -23.16
CA GLY A 97 3.17 3.13 -23.51
C GLY A 97 4.28 4.07 -23.99
N ARG A 98 5.42 4.06 -23.30
CA ARG A 98 6.60 4.86 -23.69
C ARG A 98 7.24 4.36 -24.98
N GLU A 99 7.52 3.06 -25.08
CA GLU A 99 8.19 2.48 -26.26
C GLU A 99 7.35 2.59 -27.54
N LEU A 100 6.03 2.50 -27.41
CA LEU A 100 5.10 2.62 -28.55
C LEU A 100 4.63 4.06 -28.81
N ALA A 101 5.28 5.06 -28.20
CA ALA A 101 4.97 6.49 -28.34
C ALA A 101 3.51 6.83 -28.03
N ARG A 102 2.90 6.16 -27.03
CA ARG A 102 1.55 6.43 -26.52
C ARG A 102 1.56 7.38 -25.32
N GLY A 103 2.73 7.68 -24.79
CA GLY A 103 2.89 8.53 -23.60
C GLY A 103 2.64 7.78 -22.30
N SER A 104 2.24 8.51 -21.26
CA SER A 104 1.85 7.91 -19.98
C SER A 104 0.55 7.15 -20.13
N ILE A 105 0.48 5.97 -19.51
CA ILE A 105 -0.74 5.17 -19.51
C ILE A 105 -1.67 5.62 -18.39
N GLU A 106 -2.97 5.63 -18.64
CA GLU A 106 -3.97 5.88 -17.62
C GLU A 106 -4.33 4.59 -16.86
N ARG A 107 -4.35 3.47 -17.58
CA ARG A 107 -4.76 2.17 -17.02
C ARG A 107 -4.25 1.00 -17.85
N VAL A 108 -4.17 -0.14 -17.18
CA VAL A 108 -3.96 -1.45 -17.80
C VAL A 108 -5.19 -2.30 -17.56
N MET A 109 -5.65 -3.04 -18.56
CA MET A 109 -6.80 -3.91 -18.44
C MET A 109 -6.43 -5.30 -18.98
N VAL A 110 -6.76 -6.31 -18.20
CA VAL A 110 -6.64 -7.72 -18.59
C VAL A 110 -8.04 -8.31 -18.64
N GLN A 111 -8.45 -8.83 -19.80
CA GLN A 111 -9.73 -9.50 -19.98
C GLN A 111 -9.56 -11.01 -19.90
N GLY A 112 -10.31 -11.64 -19.01
CA GLY A 112 -10.42 -13.08 -18.89
C GLY A 112 -11.86 -13.56 -19.11
N GLU A 113 -12.05 -14.87 -19.15
CA GLU A 113 -13.39 -15.47 -19.29
C GLU A 113 -14.33 -15.14 -18.13
N LYS A 114 -13.77 -14.94 -16.92
CA LYS A 114 -14.53 -14.69 -15.69
C LYS A 114 -14.65 -13.22 -15.34
N GLY A 115 -14.14 -12.30 -16.18
CA GLY A 115 -14.22 -10.88 -15.93
C GLY A 115 -12.95 -10.11 -16.30
N TYR A 116 -12.81 -8.94 -15.76
CA TYR A 116 -11.68 -8.05 -16.05
C TYR A 116 -10.87 -7.77 -14.78
N VAL A 117 -9.57 -7.65 -14.96
CA VAL A 117 -8.66 -7.04 -13.98
C VAL A 117 -8.25 -5.70 -14.53
N ILE A 118 -8.54 -4.64 -13.82
CA ILE A 118 -8.26 -3.27 -14.26
C ILE A 118 -7.36 -2.61 -13.23
N MET A 119 -6.25 -2.05 -13.70
CA MET A 119 -5.27 -1.37 -12.87
C MET A 119 -5.12 0.07 -13.34
N SER A 120 -5.07 1.01 -12.42
CA SER A 120 -4.83 2.42 -12.69
C SER A 120 -3.87 2.99 -11.66
N ALA A 121 -3.00 3.88 -12.08
CA ALA A 121 -2.16 4.62 -11.14
C ALA A 121 -3.03 5.48 -10.21
N SER A 122 -2.70 5.50 -8.94
CA SER A 122 -3.29 6.37 -7.92
C SER A 122 -2.18 7.23 -7.33
N GLY A 123 -1.99 8.41 -7.93
CA GLY A 123 -0.81 9.22 -7.67
C GLY A 123 0.47 8.62 -8.27
N THR A 124 1.62 8.89 -7.65
CA THR A 124 2.94 8.43 -8.11
C THR A 124 3.39 7.13 -7.46
N GLU A 125 2.81 6.75 -6.33
CA GLU A 125 3.33 5.70 -5.46
C GLU A 125 2.39 4.52 -5.25
N ALA A 126 1.15 4.60 -5.78
CA ALA A 126 0.16 3.55 -5.60
C ALA A 126 -0.58 3.18 -6.87
N VAL A 127 -1.11 1.98 -6.86
CA VAL A 127 -1.87 1.33 -7.93
C VAL A 127 -3.22 0.90 -7.37
N LEU A 128 -4.30 1.38 -7.92
CA LEU A 128 -5.65 0.87 -7.66
C LEU A 128 -5.94 -0.29 -8.62
N THR A 129 -6.16 -1.47 -8.10
CA THR A 129 -6.55 -2.66 -8.85
C THR A 129 -7.97 -3.04 -8.51
N ILE A 130 -8.78 -3.32 -9.53
CA ILE A 130 -10.16 -3.82 -9.36
C ILE A 130 -10.38 -5.08 -10.17
N LEU A 131 -11.21 -5.96 -9.62
CA LEU A 131 -11.73 -7.15 -10.28
C LEU A 131 -13.20 -6.93 -10.60
N THR A 132 -13.61 -7.25 -11.83
CA THR A 132 -14.99 -7.03 -12.26
C THR A 132 -15.59 -8.28 -12.89
N LYS A 133 -16.90 -8.34 -12.92
CA LYS A 133 -17.68 -9.37 -13.60
C LYS A 133 -17.48 -9.33 -15.12
N PRO A 134 -17.71 -10.45 -15.83
CA PRO A 134 -17.55 -10.50 -17.29
C PRO A 134 -18.51 -9.58 -18.05
N ASN A 135 -19.70 -9.31 -17.48
CA ASN A 135 -20.70 -8.45 -18.10
C ASN A 135 -20.69 -7.03 -17.57
N ALA A 136 -19.57 -6.59 -16.96
CA ALA A 136 -19.44 -5.28 -16.36
C ALA A 136 -19.59 -4.15 -17.38
N LYS A 137 -20.29 -3.10 -16.97
CA LYS A 137 -20.41 -1.86 -17.73
C LYS A 137 -19.14 -1.04 -17.58
N LEU A 138 -18.11 -1.35 -18.34
CA LEU A 138 -16.76 -0.80 -18.20
C LEU A 138 -16.73 0.73 -18.13
N GLY A 139 -17.63 1.42 -18.86
CA GLY A 139 -17.68 2.89 -18.82
C GLY A 139 -18.03 3.44 -17.43
N LEU A 140 -18.95 2.80 -16.70
CA LEU A 140 -19.29 3.17 -15.32
C LEU A 140 -18.15 2.79 -14.37
N VAL A 141 -17.63 1.58 -14.53
CA VAL A 141 -16.51 1.09 -13.73
C VAL A 141 -15.29 2.03 -13.86
N PHE A 142 -14.97 2.51 -15.05
CA PHE A 142 -13.87 3.46 -15.25
C PHE A 142 -14.12 4.81 -14.57
N LEU A 143 -15.36 5.28 -14.55
CA LEU A 143 -15.71 6.51 -13.85
C LEU A 143 -15.56 6.38 -12.33
N ASP A 144 -16.08 5.28 -11.78
CA ASP A 144 -16.00 5.00 -10.34
C ASP A 144 -14.56 4.77 -9.91
N MET A 145 -13.79 4.03 -10.72
CA MET A 145 -12.37 3.81 -10.50
C MET A 145 -11.58 5.12 -10.51
N LYS A 146 -11.86 6.03 -11.45
CA LYS A 146 -11.20 7.34 -11.52
C LYS A 146 -11.47 8.15 -10.26
N ARG A 147 -12.72 8.21 -9.81
CA ARG A 147 -13.11 8.92 -8.57
C ARG A 147 -12.40 8.34 -7.35
N ALA A 148 -12.36 7.01 -7.24
CA ALA A 148 -11.67 6.34 -6.15
C ALA A 148 -10.16 6.59 -6.19
N ALA A 149 -9.51 6.49 -7.35
CA ALA A 149 -8.08 6.77 -7.53
C ALA A 149 -7.72 8.22 -7.16
N GLU A 150 -8.56 9.20 -7.53
CA GLU A 150 -8.38 10.60 -7.15
C GLU A 150 -8.57 10.83 -5.64
N ALA A 151 -9.50 10.13 -5.00
CA ALA A 151 -9.71 10.20 -3.56
C ALA A 151 -8.52 9.59 -2.79
N LEU A 152 -8.05 8.43 -3.23
CA LEU A 152 -6.90 7.72 -2.66
C LEU A 152 -5.60 8.52 -2.82
N SER A 153 -5.37 9.13 -3.98
CA SER A 153 -4.15 9.91 -4.25
C SER A 153 -3.98 11.14 -3.36
N LYS A 154 -5.08 11.64 -2.77
CA LYS A 154 -5.04 12.77 -1.80
C LYS A 154 -4.64 12.34 -0.40
N LEU A 155 -4.69 11.03 -0.12
CA LEU A 155 -4.39 10.45 1.19
C LEU A 155 -2.99 9.82 1.23
N ILE A 156 -2.40 9.55 0.06
CA ILE A 156 -1.04 9.03 -0.09
C ILE A 156 -0.04 10.19 -0.03
#